data_bcd8113b579f7c6280ccc07763d1a2b4
#
_entry.id   bcd8113b579f7c6280ccc07763d1a2b4
#
_cell.length_a   1.000
_cell.length_b   1.000
_cell.length_c   1.000
_cell.angle_alpha   90.00
_cell.angle_beta   90.00
_cell.angle_gamma   90.00
#
_symmetry.space_group_name_H-M   'P 1'
#
loop_
_entity.id
_entity.type
_entity.pdbx_description
1 polymer ?
#
loop_
_entity_poly.entity_id
_entity_poly.type
_entity_poly.pdbx_seq_one_letter_code
_entity_poly.pdbx_strand_id
1 'polypeptide(L)'
;MIDIKFIRENPDAVRASQKGRGEDTSIVDQLLKLDETRRTAITEFETLRAEQNTLSKSVGAAKGDEKAALLANAKDLADKVKAADTKRAEIEAQVNAMAMQLSNVLDPDAPIGGEADFVVIEHVGTPRDFTKDGFEPKDHVELGKLLGAIDTERGAKVAGSRSYYLTGMGALLEFALVNYAISSATKSGFTPVIPPVLVNPAAMEGTGFLGQAAENVYHLERDDVYLVGTSEVPLAAMHMDEILPAEKLPLRYAGYSTCFRREAGTYGKDTRGIIRVHQFDKVEMFSFCKPEEAKEEHKRILQWEKDFLNAMEIPYRVIDVASGDLGSSANRKFDIEAWIPTQGTYREVTSTSNCNEFQARRLNIRYKDSDGTKAIATLNGTLVAIPRMIVAILENHQNADGSVNVPKALQPFLGTSRFELV
;
A
#
# COMPACT_ATOMS: atom_id res chain seq x y z
N MET A 1 12.01 -0.94 -1.66
CA MET A 1 13.26 -0.84 -2.49
C MET A 1 13.75 -2.25 -2.78
N ILE A 2 14.15 -2.52 -4.02
CA ILE A 2 14.77 -3.81 -4.37
C ILE A 2 16.16 -3.89 -3.72
N ASP A 3 16.58 -5.09 -3.26
CA ASP A 3 17.93 -5.30 -2.75
C ASP A 3 18.97 -5.06 -3.86
N ILE A 4 19.96 -4.20 -3.62
CA ILE A 4 21.02 -3.91 -4.61
C ILE A 4 21.86 -5.17 -4.95
N LYS A 5 22.00 -6.09 -4.01
CA LYS A 5 22.63 -7.37 -4.28
C LYS A 5 21.81 -8.21 -5.26
N PHE A 6 20.49 -8.27 -5.07
CA PHE A 6 19.59 -8.94 -6.00
C PHE A 6 19.66 -8.33 -7.40
N ILE A 7 19.65 -6.98 -7.51
CA ILE A 7 19.77 -6.27 -8.80
C ILE A 7 21.07 -6.66 -9.52
N ARG A 8 22.17 -6.72 -8.79
CA ARG A 8 23.48 -7.08 -9.31
C ARG A 8 23.58 -8.53 -9.78
N GLU A 9 22.96 -9.45 -9.03
CA GLU A 9 22.97 -10.88 -9.33
C GLU A 9 21.96 -11.28 -10.40
N ASN A 10 20.88 -10.49 -10.55
CA ASN A 10 19.75 -10.80 -11.44
C ASN A 10 19.31 -9.57 -12.29
N PRO A 11 20.24 -8.87 -12.99
CA PRO A 11 19.92 -7.63 -13.68
C PRO A 11 18.86 -7.80 -14.78
N ASP A 12 18.89 -8.92 -15.50
CA ASP A 12 17.95 -9.21 -16.58
C ASP A 12 16.53 -9.44 -16.07
N ALA A 13 16.37 -10.08 -14.91
CA ALA A 13 15.06 -10.24 -14.26
C ALA A 13 14.48 -8.87 -13.84
N VAL A 14 15.33 -7.96 -13.32
CA VAL A 14 14.90 -6.62 -12.95
C VAL A 14 14.51 -5.81 -14.19
N ARG A 15 15.32 -5.84 -15.28
CA ARG A 15 14.97 -5.19 -16.57
C ARG A 15 13.66 -5.73 -17.14
N ALA A 16 13.48 -7.05 -17.15
CA ALA A 16 12.24 -7.68 -17.62
C ALA A 16 11.03 -7.23 -16.80
N SER A 17 11.19 -7.10 -15.49
CA SER A 17 10.15 -6.59 -14.59
C SER A 17 9.81 -5.13 -14.88
N GLN A 18 10.79 -4.22 -14.98
CA GLN A 18 10.53 -2.81 -15.30
C GLN A 18 9.86 -2.69 -16.69
N LYS A 19 10.35 -3.46 -17.69
CA LYS A 19 9.72 -3.51 -19.02
C LYS A 19 8.27 -4.00 -18.96
N GLY A 20 7.97 -5.04 -18.16
CA GLY A 20 6.63 -5.57 -17.97
C GLY A 20 5.68 -4.55 -17.35
N ARG A 21 6.19 -3.60 -16.56
CA ARG A 21 5.43 -2.46 -16.00
C ARG A 21 5.29 -1.29 -16.96
N GLY A 22 5.96 -1.31 -18.12
CA GLY A 22 6.06 -0.16 -19.03
C GLY A 22 7.02 0.94 -18.55
N GLU A 23 7.94 0.63 -17.64
CA GLU A 23 8.88 1.58 -17.03
C GLU A 23 10.25 1.57 -17.72
N ASP A 24 11.05 2.62 -17.47
CA ASP A 24 12.39 2.77 -18.05
C ASP A 24 13.37 1.74 -17.48
N THR A 25 13.88 0.89 -18.35
CA THR A 25 14.88 -0.13 -18.00
C THR A 25 16.32 0.41 -17.87
N SER A 26 16.59 1.60 -18.41
CA SER A 26 17.96 2.19 -18.40
C SER A 26 18.45 2.53 -16.99
N ILE A 27 17.52 2.77 -16.07
CA ILE A 27 17.82 3.02 -14.65
C ILE A 27 18.57 1.83 -14.02
N VAL A 28 18.27 0.60 -14.44
CA VAL A 28 18.96 -0.59 -13.92
C VAL A 28 20.46 -0.54 -14.26
N ASP A 29 20.81 -0.20 -15.51
CA ASP A 29 22.20 -0.10 -15.95
C ASP A 29 22.95 1.05 -15.29
N GLN A 30 22.29 2.19 -15.13
CA GLN A 30 22.85 3.34 -14.42
C GLN A 30 23.12 3.00 -12.94
N LEU A 31 22.19 2.32 -12.30
CA LEU A 31 22.33 1.88 -10.90
C LEU A 31 23.46 0.87 -10.72
N LEU A 32 23.61 -0.10 -11.64
CA LEU A 32 24.70 -1.07 -11.62
C LEU A 32 26.08 -0.40 -11.73
N LYS A 33 26.19 0.57 -12.63
CA LYS A 33 27.44 1.36 -12.80
C LYS A 33 27.75 2.19 -11.54
N LEU A 34 26.72 2.77 -10.93
CA LEU A 34 26.87 3.53 -9.70
C LEU A 34 27.23 2.63 -8.52
N ASP A 35 26.66 1.42 -8.43
CA ASP A 35 27.03 0.42 -7.40
C ASP A 35 28.47 -0.06 -7.55
N GLU A 36 29.00 -0.18 -8.76
CA GLU A 36 30.42 -0.48 -8.98
C GLU A 36 31.31 0.63 -8.40
N THR A 37 30.95 1.90 -8.67
CA THR A 37 31.64 3.07 -8.11
C THR A 37 31.55 3.08 -6.58
N ARG A 38 30.39 2.75 -6.01
CA ARG A 38 30.19 2.63 -4.57
C ARG A 38 31.13 1.58 -3.95
N ARG A 39 31.20 0.39 -4.54
CA ARG A 39 32.06 -0.70 -4.05
C ARG A 39 33.54 -0.30 -4.08
N THR A 40 33.96 0.39 -5.14
CA THR A 40 35.31 0.92 -5.23
C THR A 40 35.60 1.94 -4.10
N ALA A 41 34.67 2.88 -3.86
CA ALA A 41 34.82 3.88 -2.81
C ALA A 41 34.84 3.25 -1.39
N ILE A 42 34.04 2.22 -1.16
CA ILE A 42 34.07 1.44 0.11
C ILE A 42 35.45 0.81 0.30
N THR A 43 35.99 0.14 -0.72
CA THR A 43 37.30 -0.52 -0.64
C THR A 43 38.42 0.50 -0.40
N GLU A 44 38.37 1.66 -1.06
CA GLU A 44 39.31 2.78 -0.86
C GLU A 44 39.29 3.27 0.60
N PHE A 45 38.09 3.52 1.12
CA PHE A 45 37.91 3.96 2.51
C PHE A 45 38.40 2.91 3.53
N GLU A 46 38.05 1.65 3.35
CA GLU A 46 38.48 0.56 4.24
C GLU A 46 39.99 0.37 4.25
N THR A 47 40.64 0.48 3.09
CA THR A 47 42.09 0.41 2.95
C THR A 47 42.77 1.54 3.72
N LEU A 48 42.36 2.80 3.46
CA LEU A 48 42.92 3.98 4.17
C LEU A 48 42.66 3.91 5.68
N ARG A 49 41.52 3.38 6.08
CA ARG A 49 41.18 3.21 7.50
C ARG A 49 42.06 2.15 8.17
N ALA A 50 42.36 1.06 7.47
CA ALA A 50 43.29 0.04 7.98
C ALA A 50 44.73 0.58 8.12
N GLU A 51 45.20 1.36 7.13
CA GLU A 51 46.48 2.05 7.17
C GLU A 51 46.54 3.04 8.36
N GLN A 52 45.49 3.84 8.57
CA GLN A 52 45.38 4.76 9.69
C GLN A 52 45.50 4.04 11.05
N ASN A 53 44.79 2.91 11.18
CA ASN A 53 44.84 2.10 12.41
C ASN A 53 46.26 1.54 12.66
N THR A 54 46.96 1.13 11.60
CA THR A 54 48.36 0.64 11.70
C THR A 54 49.30 1.75 12.05
N LEU A 55 49.21 2.92 11.39
CA LEU A 55 50.05 4.08 11.64
C LEU A 55 49.84 4.61 13.09
N SER A 56 48.59 4.62 13.55
CA SER A 56 48.27 5.04 14.93
C SER A 56 48.98 4.17 15.98
N LYS A 57 49.10 2.87 15.76
CA LYS A 57 49.87 1.95 16.63
C LYS A 57 51.36 2.28 16.60
N SER A 58 51.94 2.55 15.42
CA SER A 58 53.33 2.94 15.26
C SER A 58 53.67 4.26 15.94
N VAL A 59 52.80 5.28 15.84
CA VAL A 59 52.95 6.57 16.55
C VAL A 59 52.99 6.36 18.05
N GLY A 60 52.16 5.42 18.59
CA GLY A 60 52.15 5.10 20.02
C GLY A 60 53.45 4.47 20.53
N ALA A 61 54.18 3.73 19.66
CA ALA A 61 55.45 3.08 20.02
C ALA A 61 56.70 3.94 19.81
N ALA A 62 56.66 4.96 18.93
CA ALA A 62 57.77 5.79 18.54
C ALA A 62 58.13 6.88 19.56
N LYS A 63 59.40 7.32 19.55
CA LYS A 63 59.97 8.38 20.41
C LYS A 63 60.81 9.39 19.60
N GLY A 64 60.98 10.60 20.13
CA GLY A 64 61.85 11.61 19.52
C GLY A 64 61.40 12.05 18.11
N ASP A 65 62.35 12.32 17.23
CA ASP A 65 62.13 12.85 15.87
C ASP A 65 61.31 11.90 14.98
N GLU A 66 61.44 10.59 15.19
CA GLU A 66 60.63 9.59 14.52
C GLU A 66 59.14 9.76 14.80
N LYS A 67 58.79 10.08 16.05
CA LYS A 67 57.40 10.32 16.44
C LYS A 67 56.83 11.58 15.75
N ALA A 68 57.65 12.65 15.58
CA ALA A 68 57.22 13.87 14.91
C ALA A 68 56.91 13.61 13.41
N ALA A 69 57.72 12.84 12.71
CA ALA A 69 57.50 12.45 11.33
C ALA A 69 56.24 11.58 11.16
N LEU A 70 56.05 10.60 12.07
CA LEU A 70 54.87 9.74 12.08
C LEU A 70 53.58 10.52 12.35
N LEU A 71 53.63 11.54 13.21
CA LEU A 71 52.49 12.42 13.51
C LEU A 71 52.08 13.26 12.29
N ALA A 72 53.07 13.78 11.52
CA ALA A 72 52.77 14.50 10.26
C ALA A 72 52.05 13.58 9.24
N ASN A 73 52.58 12.36 9.07
CA ASN A 73 51.96 11.35 8.18
C ASN A 73 50.57 10.94 8.70
N ALA A 74 50.37 10.83 10.00
CA ALA A 74 49.08 10.48 10.58
C ALA A 74 48.02 11.56 10.32
N LYS A 75 48.42 12.84 10.30
CA LYS A 75 47.54 13.96 9.96
C LYS A 75 47.10 13.88 8.49
N ASP A 76 48.06 13.74 7.56
CA ASP A 76 47.76 13.60 6.12
C ASP A 76 46.86 12.41 5.84
N LEU A 77 47.13 11.27 6.49
CA LEU A 77 46.31 10.07 6.35
C LEU A 77 44.90 10.26 6.95
N ALA A 78 44.76 10.98 8.07
CA ALA A 78 43.47 11.30 8.64
C ALA A 78 42.61 12.17 7.68
N ASP A 79 43.23 13.14 7.00
CA ASP A 79 42.55 13.96 6.00
C ASP A 79 42.11 13.13 4.79
N LYS A 80 42.92 12.19 4.32
CA LYS A 80 42.58 11.24 3.25
C LYS A 80 41.42 10.31 3.65
N VAL A 81 41.45 9.75 4.86
CA VAL A 81 40.36 8.92 5.39
C VAL A 81 39.06 9.70 5.42
N LYS A 82 39.08 10.94 5.91
CA LYS A 82 37.91 11.79 5.97
C LYS A 82 37.35 12.10 4.58
N ALA A 83 38.21 12.42 3.61
CA ALA A 83 37.80 12.65 2.22
C ALA A 83 37.18 11.40 1.59
N ALA A 84 37.79 10.24 1.79
CA ALA A 84 37.27 8.95 1.28
C ALA A 84 35.92 8.58 1.92
N ASP A 85 35.72 8.84 3.20
CA ASP A 85 34.45 8.62 3.92
C ASP A 85 33.34 9.53 3.38
N THR A 86 33.64 10.82 3.16
CA THR A 86 32.70 11.77 2.54
C THR A 86 32.29 11.30 1.15
N LYS A 87 33.26 10.95 0.29
CA LYS A 87 33.00 10.43 -1.06
C LYS A 87 32.15 9.16 -1.04
N ARG A 88 32.46 8.21 -0.14
CA ARG A 88 31.69 6.99 0.05
C ARG A 88 30.24 7.30 0.42
N ALA A 89 30.02 8.19 1.39
CA ALA A 89 28.68 8.56 1.85
C ALA A 89 27.86 9.26 0.74
N GLU A 90 28.48 10.14 -0.05
CA GLU A 90 27.83 10.80 -1.18
C GLU A 90 27.39 9.81 -2.26
N ILE A 91 28.27 8.85 -2.62
CA ILE A 91 27.93 7.82 -3.62
C ILE A 91 26.84 6.87 -3.07
N GLU A 92 26.91 6.52 -1.81
CA GLU A 92 25.87 5.68 -1.17
C GLU A 92 24.49 6.36 -1.18
N ALA A 93 24.43 7.67 -0.90
CA ALA A 93 23.21 8.45 -1.01
C ALA A 93 22.66 8.46 -2.46
N GLN A 94 23.54 8.60 -3.48
CA GLN A 94 23.13 8.54 -4.88
C GLN A 94 22.60 7.17 -5.28
N VAL A 95 23.25 6.07 -4.83
CA VAL A 95 22.76 4.70 -5.07
C VAL A 95 21.38 4.51 -4.48
N ASN A 96 21.17 4.95 -3.23
CA ASN A 96 19.89 4.84 -2.56
C ASN A 96 18.81 5.66 -3.28
N ALA A 97 19.09 6.91 -3.64
CA ALA A 97 18.14 7.76 -4.36
C ALA A 97 17.74 7.17 -5.73
N MET A 98 18.69 6.56 -6.45
CA MET A 98 18.40 5.90 -7.73
C MET A 98 17.63 4.59 -7.54
N ALA A 99 17.98 3.78 -6.54
CA ALA A 99 17.27 2.54 -6.22
C ALA A 99 15.82 2.79 -5.76
N MET A 100 15.53 3.94 -5.16
CA MET A 100 14.18 4.37 -4.79
C MET A 100 13.27 4.66 -5.99
N GLN A 101 13.82 4.88 -7.18
CA GLN A 101 13.05 5.11 -8.42
C GLN A 101 12.56 3.82 -9.06
N LEU A 102 13.17 2.67 -8.73
CA LEU A 102 12.75 1.38 -9.26
C LEU A 102 11.50 0.86 -8.54
N SER A 103 10.52 0.43 -9.32
CA SER A 103 9.37 -0.32 -8.81
C SER A 103 9.76 -1.75 -8.42
N ASN A 104 8.95 -2.38 -7.58
CA ASN A 104 9.18 -3.74 -7.11
C ASN A 104 9.24 -4.76 -8.27
N VAL A 105 9.99 -5.84 -8.07
CA VAL A 105 10.08 -6.92 -9.05
C VAL A 105 8.73 -7.65 -9.14
N LEU A 106 8.27 -7.89 -10.36
CA LEU A 106 7.02 -8.62 -10.63
C LEU A 106 7.12 -10.07 -10.16
N ASP A 107 6.02 -10.59 -9.63
CA ASP A 107 5.84 -12.03 -9.48
C ASP A 107 5.84 -12.67 -10.88
N PRO A 108 6.55 -13.79 -11.12
CA PRO A 108 6.57 -14.46 -12.41
C PRO A 108 5.19 -14.89 -12.94
N ASP A 109 4.23 -15.09 -12.04
CA ASP A 109 2.87 -15.50 -12.37
C ASP A 109 1.93 -14.30 -12.60
N ALA A 110 2.38 -13.04 -12.43
CA ALA A 110 1.57 -11.86 -12.65
C ALA A 110 1.28 -11.66 -14.15
N PRO A 111 0.05 -11.32 -14.55
CA PRO A 111 -0.28 -11.00 -15.94
C PRO A 111 0.54 -9.81 -16.44
N ILE A 112 1.05 -9.87 -17.67
CA ILE A 112 1.81 -8.79 -18.29
C ILE A 112 0.90 -8.02 -19.25
N GLY A 113 0.81 -6.69 -19.08
CA GLY A 113 -0.03 -5.84 -19.93
C GLY A 113 -0.43 -4.55 -19.25
N GLY A 114 -1.32 -3.78 -19.88
CA GLY A 114 -1.94 -2.56 -19.33
C GLY A 114 -3.18 -2.87 -18.46
N GLU A 115 -3.88 -1.82 -18.04
CA GLU A 115 -5.07 -1.91 -17.15
C GLU A 115 -6.15 -2.90 -17.67
N ALA A 116 -6.34 -3.02 -19.00
CA ALA A 116 -7.34 -3.89 -19.59
C ALA A 116 -6.92 -5.37 -19.72
N ASP A 117 -5.64 -5.69 -19.46
CA ASP A 117 -5.08 -7.04 -19.67
C ASP A 117 -5.11 -7.89 -18.39
N PHE A 118 -5.95 -7.55 -17.43
CA PHE A 118 -6.17 -8.35 -16.23
C PHE A 118 -6.77 -9.72 -16.57
N VAL A 119 -6.55 -10.70 -15.72
CA VAL A 119 -7.10 -12.05 -15.86
C VAL A 119 -8.23 -12.26 -14.84
N VAL A 120 -9.42 -12.62 -15.31
CA VAL A 120 -10.51 -13.03 -14.40
C VAL A 120 -10.21 -14.43 -13.87
N ILE A 121 -10.06 -14.54 -12.55
CA ILE A 121 -9.80 -15.82 -11.88
C ILE A 121 -11.11 -16.54 -11.55
N GLU A 122 -12.11 -15.77 -11.09
CA GLU A 122 -13.31 -16.36 -10.51
C GLU A 122 -14.51 -15.40 -10.63
N HIS A 123 -15.70 -15.95 -10.83
CA HIS A 123 -16.99 -15.28 -10.64
C HIS A 123 -17.73 -15.93 -9.48
N VAL A 124 -18.25 -15.14 -8.56
CA VAL A 124 -18.99 -15.60 -7.38
C VAL A 124 -20.36 -14.93 -7.34
N GLY A 125 -21.40 -15.74 -7.15
CA GLY A 125 -22.78 -15.29 -7.21
C GLY A 125 -23.27 -15.02 -8.63
N THR A 126 -24.55 -14.69 -8.75
CA THR A 126 -25.18 -14.34 -10.03
C THR A 126 -25.77 -12.95 -9.91
N PRO A 127 -25.45 -12.01 -10.82
CA PRO A 127 -26.12 -10.72 -10.88
C PRO A 127 -27.64 -10.86 -10.92
N ARG A 128 -28.33 -10.07 -10.11
CA ARG A 128 -29.79 -10.06 -10.07
C ARG A 128 -30.34 -9.48 -11.37
N ASP A 129 -31.33 -10.15 -11.93
CA ASP A 129 -32.06 -9.71 -13.13
C ASP A 129 -33.33 -8.97 -12.71
N PHE A 130 -33.23 -7.65 -12.59
CA PHE A 130 -34.35 -6.80 -12.15
C PHE A 130 -35.52 -6.79 -13.13
N THR A 131 -35.31 -7.14 -14.42
CA THR A 131 -36.39 -7.25 -15.40
C THR A 131 -37.34 -8.39 -15.05
N LYS A 132 -36.83 -9.50 -14.49
CA LYS A 132 -37.65 -10.60 -13.97
C LYS A 132 -38.41 -10.22 -12.71
N ASP A 133 -37.89 -9.26 -11.93
CA ASP A 133 -38.55 -8.72 -10.74
C ASP A 133 -39.57 -7.63 -11.11
N GLY A 134 -39.65 -7.23 -12.38
CA GLY A 134 -40.65 -6.31 -12.92
C GLY A 134 -40.39 -4.83 -12.61
N PHE A 135 -39.15 -4.42 -12.35
CA PHE A 135 -38.78 -3.02 -12.15
C PHE A 135 -37.37 -2.72 -12.65
N GLU A 136 -37.12 -1.45 -12.95
CA GLU A 136 -35.78 -0.93 -13.26
C GLU A 136 -35.03 -0.54 -11.99
N PRO A 137 -33.77 -0.94 -11.84
CA PRO A 137 -32.99 -0.57 -10.66
C PRO A 137 -32.67 0.93 -10.63
N LYS A 138 -32.78 1.54 -9.44
CA LYS A 138 -32.36 2.92 -9.18
C LYS A 138 -30.88 2.93 -8.80
N ASP A 139 -30.17 4.01 -9.16
CA ASP A 139 -28.80 4.17 -8.71
C ASP A 139 -28.72 4.57 -7.22
N HIS A 140 -27.53 4.43 -6.64
CA HIS A 140 -27.28 4.71 -5.22
C HIS A 140 -27.55 6.18 -4.84
N VAL A 141 -27.53 7.15 -5.79
CA VAL A 141 -27.85 8.54 -5.50
C VAL A 141 -29.36 8.71 -5.33
N GLU A 142 -30.14 8.08 -6.21
CA GLU A 142 -31.60 8.08 -6.13
C GLU A 142 -32.07 7.34 -4.86
N LEU A 143 -31.53 6.16 -4.60
CA LEU A 143 -31.81 5.39 -3.39
C LEU A 143 -31.38 6.14 -2.14
N GLY A 144 -30.18 6.73 -2.15
CA GLY A 144 -29.68 7.54 -1.06
C GLY A 144 -30.58 8.73 -0.70
N LYS A 145 -31.19 9.35 -1.71
CA LYS A 145 -32.18 10.42 -1.51
C LYS A 145 -33.51 9.91 -0.97
N LEU A 146 -34.03 8.81 -1.52
CA LEU A 146 -35.27 8.19 -1.06
C LEU A 146 -35.19 7.69 0.40
N LEU A 147 -34.05 7.19 0.79
CA LEU A 147 -33.76 6.67 2.13
C LEU A 147 -33.26 7.74 3.11
N GLY A 148 -33.06 9.00 2.66
CA GLY A 148 -32.42 10.03 3.46
C GLY A 148 -31.00 9.63 3.92
N ALA A 149 -30.28 8.83 3.14
CA ALA A 149 -29.02 8.18 3.52
C ALA A 149 -27.76 8.86 2.97
N ILE A 150 -27.86 9.48 1.76
CA ILE A 150 -26.73 10.11 1.08
C ILE A 150 -27.15 11.51 0.60
N ASP A 151 -26.37 12.53 0.94
CA ASP A 151 -26.58 13.91 0.51
C ASP A 151 -25.32 14.45 -0.18
N THR A 152 -25.30 14.35 -1.50
CA THR A 152 -24.23 14.88 -2.35
C THR A 152 -24.38 16.38 -2.63
N GLU A 153 -25.60 16.94 -2.55
CA GLU A 153 -25.85 18.35 -2.80
C GLU A 153 -25.25 19.22 -1.68
N ARG A 154 -25.53 18.85 -0.41
CA ARG A 154 -24.92 19.52 0.74
C ARG A 154 -23.42 19.25 0.83
N GLY A 155 -22.97 18.05 0.48
CA GLY A 155 -21.55 17.73 0.39
C GLY A 155 -20.82 18.65 -0.58
N ALA A 156 -21.34 18.80 -1.79
CA ALA A 156 -20.78 19.70 -2.81
C ALA A 156 -20.81 21.18 -2.39
N LYS A 157 -21.85 21.60 -1.68
CA LYS A 157 -21.96 22.97 -1.16
C LYS A 157 -20.86 23.32 -0.15
N VAL A 158 -20.45 22.34 0.67
CA VAL A 158 -19.49 22.56 1.77
C VAL A 158 -18.05 22.36 1.30
N ALA A 159 -17.78 21.32 0.48
CA ALA A 159 -16.43 20.90 0.17
C ALA A 159 -16.16 20.70 -1.34
N GLY A 160 -17.08 21.06 -2.21
CA GLY A 160 -16.92 20.92 -3.67
C GLY A 160 -17.39 19.57 -4.18
N SER A 161 -17.11 19.31 -5.45
CA SER A 161 -17.43 18.04 -6.11
C SER A 161 -16.80 16.85 -5.39
N ARG A 162 -17.37 15.62 -5.58
CA ARG A 162 -16.87 14.39 -4.95
C ARG A 162 -16.86 14.42 -3.42
N SER A 163 -17.75 15.23 -2.84
CA SER A 163 -17.99 15.30 -1.40
C SER A 163 -19.44 14.96 -1.10
N TYR A 164 -19.68 14.36 0.04
CA TYR A 164 -21.00 13.87 0.43
C TYR A 164 -21.17 13.88 1.94
N TYR A 165 -22.41 13.82 2.38
CA TYR A 165 -22.77 13.42 3.73
C TYR A 165 -23.46 12.07 3.70
N LEU A 166 -23.12 11.20 4.65
CA LEU A 166 -24.00 10.12 5.05
C LEU A 166 -24.88 10.60 6.19
N THR A 167 -26.19 10.34 6.06
CA THR A 167 -27.20 10.79 7.02
C THR A 167 -28.09 9.63 7.42
N GLY A 168 -28.72 9.69 8.58
CA GLY A 168 -29.68 8.68 9.02
C GLY A 168 -29.14 7.27 8.88
N MET A 169 -29.87 6.43 8.13
CA MET A 169 -29.51 5.03 7.90
C MET A 169 -28.19 4.87 7.12
N GLY A 170 -27.81 5.84 6.29
CA GLY A 170 -26.52 5.81 5.59
C GLY A 170 -25.33 5.86 6.56
N ALA A 171 -25.38 6.74 7.56
CA ALA A 171 -24.35 6.82 8.60
C ALA A 171 -24.34 5.56 9.49
N LEU A 172 -25.53 5.04 9.84
CA LEU A 172 -25.62 3.79 10.61
C LEU A 172 -25.08 2.59 9.81
N LEU A 173 -25.29 2.54 8.50
CA LEU A 173 -24.74 1.50 7.62
C LEU A 173 -23.21 1.55 7.59
N GLU A 174 -22.60 2.74 7.57
CA GLU A 174 -21.15 2.87 7.69
C GLU A 174 -20.64 2.28 9.00
N PHE A 175 -21.21 2.69 10.14
CA PHE A 175 -20.82 2.12 11.43
C PHE A 175 -21.01 0.61 11.51
N ALA A 176 -22.08 0.07 10.92
CA ALA A 176 -22.33 -1.37 10.87
C ALA A 176 -21.25 -2.10 10.03
N LEU A 177 -20.90 -1.56 8.88
CA LEU A 177 -19.84 -2.10 8.02
C LEU A 177 -18.48 -2.09 8.73
N VAL A 178 -18.09 -0.99 9.36
CA VAL A 178 -16.85 -0.90 10.15
C VAL A 178 -16.83 -1.90 11.29
N ASN A 179 -17.92 -1.97 12.08
CA ASN A 179 -18.00 -2.91 13.21
C ASN A 179 -17.93 -4.37 12.74
N TYR A 180 -18.64 -4.72 11.66
CA TYR A 180 -18.57 -6.05 11.09
C TYR A 180 -17.16 -6.38 10.59
N ALA A 181 -16.51 -5.46 9.84
CA ALA A 181 -15.17 -5.63 9.33
C ALA A 181 -14.14 -5.86 10.46
N ILE A 182 -14.13 -4.99 11.47
CA ILE A 182 -13.23 -5.12 12.62
C ILE A 182 -13.49 -6.40 13.39
N SER A 183 -14.77 -6.77 13.62
CA SER A 183 -15.12 -8.01 14.31
C SER A 183 -14.67 -9.26 13.55
N SER A 184 -14.83 -9.29 12.23
CA SER A 184 -14.39 -10.41 11.38
C SER A 184 -12.86 -10.52 11.33
N ALA A 185 -12.16 -9.39 11.17
CA ALA A 185 -10.70 -9.34 11.19
C ALA A 185 -10.13 -9.82 12.53
N THR A 186 -10.72 -9.38 13.66
CA THR A 186 -10.30 -9.81 15.00
C THR A 186 -10.46 -11.32 15.18
N LYS A 187 -11.56 -11.91 14.71
CA LYS A 187 -11.77 -13.37 14.73
C LYS A 187 -10.75 -14.11 13.87
N SER A 188 -10.22 -13.46 12.84
CA SER A 188 -9.19 -13.99 11.94
C SER A 188 -7.76 -13.73 12.43
N GLY A 189 -7.60 -13.21 13.67
CA GLY A 189 -6.30 -13.00 14.31
C GLY A 189 -5.63 -11.66 13.99
N PHE A 190 -6.38 -10.68 13.47
CA PHE A 190 -5.89 -9.31 13.30
C PHE A 190 -6.03 -8.49 14.58
N THR A 191 -5.04 -7.67 14.87
CA THR A 191 -5.13 -6.65 15.92
C THR A 191 -5.80 -5.40 15.35
N PRO A 192 -6.94 -4.94 15.90
CA PRO A 192 -7.57 -3.68 15.48
C PRO A 192 -6.67 -2.48 15.80
N VAL A 193 -6.58 -1.53 14.87
CA VAL A 193 -5.78 -0.32 15.00
C VAL A 193 -6.56 0.89 14.49
N ILE A 194 -6.50 2.00 15.20
CA ILE A 194 -6.89 3.33 14.71
C ILE A 194 -5.60 4.13 14.53
N PRO A 195 -5.04 4.15 13.31
CA PRO A 195 -3.75 4.79 13.05
C PRO A 195 -3.89 6.30 12.84
N PRO A 196 -2.80 7.08 12.96
CA PRO A 196 -2.81 8.48 12.56
C PRO A 196 -3.07 8.62 11.05
N VAL A 197 -3.84 9.63 10.67
CA VAL A 197 -4.11 9.98 9.26
C VAL A 197 -3.16 11.05 8.72
N LEU A 198 -2.45 11.75 9.61
CA LEU A 198 -1.34 12.64 9.29
C LEU A 198 -0.04 11.88 9.51
N VAL A 199 0.78 11.81 8.46
CA VAL A 199 2.05 11.08 8.48
C VAL A 199 3.19 11.95 7.98
N ASN A 200 4.40 11.66 8.44
CA ASN A 200 5.61 12.34 8.00
C ASN A 200 6.06 11.89 6.60
N PRO A 201 6.96 12.65 5.93
CA PRO A 201 7.48 12.30 4.61
C PRO A 201 8.12 10.90 4.56
N ALA A 202 8.84 10.50 5.61
CA ALA A 202 9.54 9.20 5.65
C ALA A 202 8.58 8.01 5.56
N ALA A 203 7.40 8.09 6.19
CA ALA A 203 6.38 7.06 6.10
C ALA A 203 5.79 6.98 4.67
N MET A 204 5.50 8.12 4.03
CA MET A 204 4.97 8.18 2.67
C MET A 204 6.00 7.68 1.64
N GLU A 205 7.24 8.11 1.76
CA GLU A 205 8.34 7.71 0.87
C GLU A 205 8.66 6.22 1.03
N GLY A 206 8.74 5.75 2.28
CA GLY A 206 9.03 4.35 2.61
C GLY A 206 8.00 3.38 2.06
N THR A 207 6.74 3.76 2.02
CA THR A 207 5.66 2.94 1.45
C THR A 207 5.51 3.06 -0.06
N GLY A 208 6.16 4.07 -0.71
CA GLY A 208 6.16 4.24 -2.15
C GLY A 208 5.09 5.19 -2.70
N PHE A 209 4.38 5.93 -1.84
CA PHE A 209 3.29 6.82 -2.26
C PHE A 209 3.75 8.19 -2.79
N LEU A 210 5.02 8.58 -2.62
CA LEU A 210 5.59 9.81 -3.19
C LEU A 210 6.23 9.61 -4.58
N GLY A 211 6.03 8.45 -5.20
CA GLY A 211 6.41 8.17 -6.59
C GLY A 211 5.29 8.56 -7.58
N GLN A 212 4.87 7.60 -8.39
CA GLN A 212 3.82 7.77 -9.42
C GLN A 212 2.47 8.26 -8.84
N ALA A 213 2.17 7.92 -7.59
CA ALA A 213 0.92 8.28 -6.92
C ALA A 213 0.95 9.67 -6.24
N ALA A 214 2.05 10.40 -6.30
CA ALA A 214 2.24 11.67 -5.55
C ALA A 214 1.17 12.73 -5.86
N GLU A 215 0.66 12.80 -7.10
CA GLU A 215 -0.39 13.73 -7.51
C GLU A 215 -1.72 13.50 -6.76
N ASN A 216 -1.95 12.29 -6.27
CA ASN A 216 -3.17 11.92 -5.52
C ASN A 216 -3.08 12.24 -4.02
N VAL A 217 -1.93 12.65 -3.52
CA VAL A 217 -1.69 12.89 -2.10
C VAL A 217 -1.92 14.34 -1.72
N TYR A 218 -2.59 14.59 -0.59
CA TYR A 218 -2.68 15.91 0.03
C TYR A 218 -1.44 16.14 0.90
N HIS A 219 -0.64 17.14 0.53
CA HIS A 219 0.51 17.63 1.31
C HIS A 219 0.14 18.90 2.06
N LEU A 220 0.38 18.94 3.34
CA LEU A 220 0.26 20.12 4.21
C LEU A 220 1.65 20.76 4.33
N GLU A 221 1.98 21.61 3.38
CA GLU A 221 3.35 22.15 3.20
C GLU A 221 3.90 22.86 4.43
N ARG A 222 3.04 23.57 5.17
CA ARG A 222 3.46 24.34 6.34
C ARG A 222 3.98 23.47 7.48
N ASP A 223 3.38 22.30 7.64
CA ASP A 223 3.68 21.36 8.73
C ASP A 223 4.55 20.20 8.25
N ASP A 224 4.81 20.12 6.93
CA ASP A 224 5.50 19.03 6.23
C ASP A 224 4.96 17.66 6.60
N VAL A 225 3.64 17.50 6.51
CA VAL A 225 2.94 16.23 6.73
C VAL A 225 1.95 15.96 5.60
N TYR A 226 1.58 14.71 5.44
CA TYR A 226 0.68 14.23 4.40
C TYR A 226 -0.59 13.63 5.01
N LEU A 227 -1.74 13.85 4.34
CA LEU A 227 -2.95 13.09 4.61
C LEU A 227 -2.88 11.75 3.87
N VAL A 228 -3.12 10.66 4.59
CA VAL A 228 -3.05 9.31 4.01
C VAL A 228 -4.21 9.02 3.06
N GLY A 229 -3.91 8.38 1.93
CA GLY A 229 -4.91 7.82 1.02
C GLY A 229 -5.37 6.41 1.39
N THR A 230 -4.75 5.82 2.40
CA THR A 230 -4.98 4.47 2.93
C THR A 230 -4.25 4.30 4.25
N SER A 231 -4.81 3.53 5.18
CA SER A 231 -4.11 3.17 6.43
C SER A 231 -2.92 2.22 6.21
N GLU A 232 -2.73 1.69 5.01
CA GLU A 232 -1.50 0.97 4.63
C GLU A 232 -0.24 1.75 5.04
N VAL A 233 -0.21 3.08 4.79
CA VAL A 233 0.96 3.91 5.09
C VAL A 233 1.33 3.91 6.56
N PRO A 234 0.47 4.31 7.50
CA PRO A 234 0.81 4.30 8.93
C PRO A 234 0.96 2.89 9.49
N LEU A 235 0.26 1.87 8.95
CA LEU A 235 0.43 0.48 9.38
C LEU A 235 1.79 -0.08 8.94
N ALA A 236 2.23 0.19 7.72
CA ALA A 236 3.56 -0.21 7.26
C ALA A 236 4.67 0.50 8.05
N ALA A 237 4.52 1.81 8.29
CA ALA A 237 5.51 2.60 9.00
C ALA A 237 5.50 2.40 10.53
N MET A 238 4.49 1.71 11.08
CA MET A 238 4.35 1.47 12.52
C MET A 238 5.59 0.83 13.16
N HIS A 239 6.29 0.00 12.39
CA HIS A 239 7.50 -0.71 12.81
C HIS A 239 8.77 -0.17 12.13
N MET A 240 8.76 1.08 11.64
CA MET A 240 9.94 1.70 11.03
C MET A 240 11.13 1.67 11.97
N ASP A 241 12.31 1.27 11.43
CA ASP A 241 13.57 1.10 12.16
C ASP A 241 13.59 -0.03 13.21
N GLU A 242 12.59 -0.92 13.23
CA GLU A 242 12.52 -2.00 14.20
C GLU A 242 13.07 -3.33 13.66
N ILE A 243 13.52 -4.19 14.60
CA ILE A 243 13.85 -5.59 14.39
C ILE A 243 12.83 -6.43 15.16
N LEU A 244 11.93 -7.08 14.43
CA LEU A 244 10.84 -7.88 15.00
C LEU A 244 11.32 -9.28 15.38
N PRO A 245 10.85 -9.87 16.47
CA PRO A 245 11.16 -11.27 16.81
C PRO A 245 10.40 -12.22 15.89
N ALA A 246 11.12 -13.21 15.31
CA ALA A 246 10.55 -14.15 14.34
C ALA A 246 9.36 -14.97 14.88
N GLU A 247 9.35 -15.25 16.19
CA GLU A 247 8.29 -16.00 16.86
C GLU A 247 6.94 -15.26 16.96
N LYS A 248 6.93 -13.95 16.71
CA LYS A 248 5.69 -13.14 16.66
C LYS A 248 5.08 -13.07 15.26
N LEU A 249 5.79 -13.55 14.24
CA LEU A 249 5.30 -13.48 12.86
C LEU A 249 4.33 -14.65 12.57
N PRO A 250 3.29 -14.41 11.75
CA PRO A 250 2.93 -13.13 11.13
C PRO A 250 2.27 -12.17 12.13
N LEU A 251 2.62 -10.86 12.02
CA LEU A 251 1.89 -9.79 12.71
C LEU A 251 0.82 -9.26 11.75
N ARG A 252 -0.44 -9.23 12.20
CA ARG A 252 -1.58 -8.80 11.41
C ARG A 252 -2.33 -7.65 12.08
N TYR A 253 -2.60 -6.61 11.34
CA TYR A 253 -3.30 -5.41 11.81
C TYR A 253 -4.49 -5.10 10.92
N ALA A 254 -5.62 -4.73 11.53
CA ALA A 254 -6.80 -4.19 10.84
C ALA A 254 -6.95 -2.72 11.20
N GLY A 255 -6.56 -1.84 10.28
CA GLY A 255 -6.55 -0.39 10.47
C GLY A 255 -7.83 0.24 9.97
N TYR A 256 -8.59 0.89 10.85
CA TYR A 256 -9.69 1.76 10.48
C TYR A 256 -9.22 3.20 10.40
N SER A 257 -9.40 3.83 9.26
CA SER A 257 -9.08 5.25 9.10
C SER A 257 -9.94 5.94 8.03
N THR A 258 -10.10 7.23 8.19
CA THR A 258 -10.45 8.12 7.08
C THR A 258 -9.27 8.19 6.10
N CYS A 259 -9.58 8.18 4.81
CA CYS A 259 -8.64 8.21 3.70
C CYS A 259 -8.93 9.44 2.82
N PHE A 260 -7.87 10.04 2.28
CA PHE A 260 -7.95 11.28 1.51
C PHE A 260 -7.23 11.12 0.16
N ARG A 261 -7.93 11.39 -0.95
CA ARG A 261 -7.36 11.29 -2.30
C ARG A 261 -7.75 12.51 -3.13
N ARG A 262 -6.79 13.10 -3.82
CA ARG A 262 -7.05 14.22 -4.76
C ARG A 262 -7.82 13.77 -5.99
N GLU A 263 -7.78 12.48 -6.31
CA GLU A 263 -8.38 11.91 -7.52
C GLU A 263 -7.90 12.61 -8.80
N ALA A 264 -6.62 12.99 -8.83
CA ALA A 264 -5.96 13.61 -9.97
C ALA A 264 -6.02 12.69 -11.20
N GLY A 265 -6.13 13.27 -12.39
CA GLY A 265 -6.19 12.50 -13.65
C GLY A 265 -7.52 11.79 -13.94
N THR A 266 -8.52 11.87 -13.03
CA THR A 266 -9.81 11.19 -13.20
C THR A 266 -10.94 12.15 -13.57
N TYR A 267 -10.63 13.22 -14.30
CA TYR A 267 -11.61 14.22 -14.72
C TYR A 267 -12.73 13.57 -15.57
N GLY A 268 -13.98 13.82 -15.17
CA GLY A 268 -15.16 13.27 -15.85
C GLY A 268 -15.51 11.82 -15.53
N LYS A 269 -14.63 11.06 -14.86
CA LYS A 269 -14.92 9.68 -14.43
C LYS A 269 -15.62 9.69 -13.07
N ASP A 270 -16.74 8.93 -12.96
CA ASP A 270 -17.48 8.74 -11.70
C ASP A 270 -17.75 10.04 -10.91
N THR A 271 -18.17 11.09 -11.61
CA THR A 271 -18.47 12.40 -11.00
C THR A 271 -19.81 12.42 -10.26
N ARG A 272 -20.70 11.45 -10.55
CA ARG A 272 -21.99 11.29 -9.89
C ARG A 272 -21.90 10.24 -8.79
N GLY A 273 -22.43 10.57 -7.61
CA GLY A 273 -22.52 9.66 -6.47
C GLY A 273 -21.25 9.60 -5.63
N ILE A 274 -21.05 8.46 -4.95
CA ILE A 274 -20.02 8.29 -3.92
C ILE A 274 -19.00 7.18 -4.24
N ILE A 275 -18.97 6.66 -5.48
CA ILE A 275 -18.00 5.62 -5.88
C ILE A 275 -16.56 6.15 -5.81
N ARG A 276 -16.38 7.45 -6.20
CA ARG A 276 -15.08 8.11 -6.26
C ARG A 276 -15.16 9.48 -5.59
N VAL A 277 -14.58 9.58 -4.40
CA VAL A 277 -14.71 10.73 -3.50
C VAL A 277 -13.35 11.15 -2.92
N HIS A 278 -13.23 12.40 -2.49
CA HIS A 278 -11.99 12.94 -1.93
C HIS A 278 -11.69 12.45 -0.51
N GLN A 279 -12.75 12.12 0.24
CA GLN A 279 -12.67 11.63 1.61
C GLN A 279 -13.59 10.43 1.78
N PHE A 280 -13.09 9.36 2.37
CA PHE A 280 -13.85 8.13 2.64
C PHE A 280 -13.22 7.34 3.77
N ASP A 281 -14.00 6.49 4.41
CA ASP A 281 -13.50 5.59 5.45
C ASP A 281 -13.21 4.20 4.89
N LYS A 282 -12.17 3.55 5.45
CA LYS A 282 -11.69 2.24 5.01
C LYS A 282 -11.20 1.42 6.20
N VAL A 283 -11.47 0.11 6.17
CA VAL A 283 -10.77 -0.86 7.01
C VAL A 283 -9.77 -1.61 6.13
N GLU A 284 -8.51 -1.52 6.49
CA GLU A 284 -7.37 -2.11 5.78
C GLU A 284 -6.76 -3.24 6.60
N MET A 285 -6.54 -4.38 5.98
CA MET A 285 -5.72 -5.47 6.52
C MET A 285 -4.26 -5.22 6.15
N PHE A 286 -3.36 -5.40 7.10
CA PHE A 286 -1.92 -5.31 6.89
C PHE A 286 -1.20 -6.46 7.58
N SER A 287 -0.26 -7.09 6.90
CA SER A 287 0.48 -8.23 7.44
C SER A 287 1.99 -8.05 7.27
N PHE A 288 2.73 -8.36 8.33
CA PHE A 288 4.17 -8.58 8.31
C PHE A 288 4.42 -10.07 8.47
N CYS A 289 5.08 -10.70 7.51
CA CYS A 289 5.41 -12.13 7.57
C CYS A 289 6.82 -12.42 7.03
N LYS A 290 7.27 -13.64 7.14
CA LYS A 290 8.51 -14.07 6.50
C LYS A 290 8.32 -14.07 4.98
N PRO A 291 9.37 -13.70 4.20
CA PRO A 291 9.25 -13.62 2.73
C PRO A 291 8.78 -14.94 2.08
N GLU A 292 9.22 -16.08 2.60
CA GLU A 292 8.81 -17.41 2.12
C GLU A 292 7.33 -17.74 2.35
N GLU A 293 6.66 -17.04 3.28
CA GLU A 293 5.24 -17.21 3.61
C GLU A 293 4.34 -16.23 2.84
N ALA A 294 4.92 -15.22 2.17
CA ALA A 294 4.18 -14.08 1.59
C ALA A 294 3.13 -14.50 0.55
N LYS A 295 3.41 -15.50 -0.30
CA LYS A 295 2.45 -15.99 -1.29
C LYS A 295 1.20 -16.60 -0.64
N GLU A 296 1.38 -17.39 0.41
CA GLU A 296 0.26 -17.99 1.13
C GLU A 296 -0.50 -16.97 1.97
N GLU A 297 0.20 -16.02 2.56
CA GLU A 297 -0.44 -14.91 3.29
C GLU A 297 -1.27 -14.03 2.34
N HIS A 298 -0.81 -13.77 1.11
CA HIS A 298 -1.55 -13.04 0.10
C HIS A 298 -2.87 -13.74 -0.26
N LYS A 299 -2.85 -15.07 -0.46
CA LYS A 299 -4.05 -15.87 -0.69
C LYS A 299 -5.04 -15.82 0.48
N ARG A 300 -4.52 -15.79 1.74
CA ARG A 300 -5.37 -15.65 2.93
C ARG A 300 -6.05 -14.30 2.98
N ILE A 301 -5.32 -13.20 2.69
CA ILE A 301 -5.91 -11.86 2.66
C ILE A 301 -7.01 -11.81 1.60
N LEU A 302 -6.76 -12.31 0.38
CA LEU A 302 -7.78 -12.42 -0.66
C LEU A 302 -9.00 -13.24 -0.20
N GLN A 303 -8.79 -14.34 0.53
CA GLN A 303 -9.90 -15.15 1.04
C GLN A 303 -10.75 -14.37 2.06
N TRP A 304 -10.14 -13.59 2.95
CA TRP A 304 -10.88 -12.74 3.91
C TRP A 304 -11.70 -11.64 3.21
N GLU A 305 -11.18 -11.05 2.13
CA GLU A 305 -11.94 -10.12 1.28
C GLU A 305 -13.16 -10.82 0.64
N LYS A 306 -12.97 -12.03 0.10
CA LYS A 306 -14.06 -12.86 -0.46
C LYS A 306 -15.10 -13.19 0.60
N ASP A 307 -14.68 -13.58 1.80
CA ASP A 307 -15.58 -13.91 2.90
C ASP A 307 -16.41 -12.70 3.31
N PHE A 308 -15.82 -11.49 3.30
CA PHE A 308 -16.54 -10.24 3.54
C PHE A 308 -17.61 -9.99 2.47
N LEU A 309 -17.27 -10.09 1.17
CA LEU A 309 -18.22 -9.90 0.07
C LEU A 309 -19.35 -10.94 0.09
N ASN A 310 -19.04 -12.20 0.42
CA ASN A 310 -20.02 -13.25 0.60
C ASN A 310 -21.01 -12.92 1.74
N ALA A 311 -20.50 -12.35 2.84
CA ALA A 311 -21.34 -11.94 3.97
C ALA A 311 -22.23 -10.73 3.62
N MET A 312 -21.81 -9.90 2.65
CA MET A 312 -22.64 -8.81 2.12
C MET A 312 -23.65 -9.28 1.06
N GLU A 313 -23.62 -10.57 0.69
CA GLU A 313 -24.55 -11.19 -0.28
C GLU A 313 -24.52 -10.48 -1.66
N ILE A 314 -23.33 -10.03 -2.10
CA ILE A 314 -23.11 -9.28 -3.34
C ILE A 314 -22.41 -10.17 -4.37
N PRO A 315 -22.88 -10.25 -5.63
CA PRO A 315 -22.14 -10.90 -6.71
C PRO A 315 -20.87 -10.14 -7.05
N TYR A 316 -19.76 -10.86 -7.25
CA TYR A 316 -18.47 -10.27 -7.57
C TYR A 316 -17.64 -11.15 -8.50
N ARG A 317 -16.56 -10.58 -9.04
CA ARG A 317 -15.49 -11.34 -9.68
C ARG A 317 -14.14 -11.02 -9.02
N VAL A 318 -13.22 -11.96 -9.11
CA VAL A 318 -11.81 -11.78 -8.69
C VAL A 318 -10.98 -11.67 -9.95
N ILE A 319 -10.12 -10.67 -10.00
CA ILE A 319 -9.17 -10.46 -11.09
C ILE A 319 -7.72 -10.47 -10.57
N ASP A 320 -6.82 -11.03 -11.39
CA ASP A 320 -5.38 -10.91 -11.26
C ASP A 320 -4.96 -9.70 -12.08
N VAL A 321 -4.45 -8.68 -11.44
CA VAL A 321 -4.19 -7.37 -12.04
C VAL A 321 -2.93 -7.40 -12.88
N ALA A 322 -3.00 -6.82 -14.07
CA ALA A 322 -1.86 -6.78 -14.99
C ALA A 322 -0.77 -5.82 -14.53
N SER A 323 0.45 -6.13 -14.92
CA SER A 323 1.69 -5.48 -14.46
C SER A 323 1.75 -3.97 -14.63
N GLY A 324 1.10 -3.43 -15.68
CA GLY A 324 1.06 -1.98 -15.96
C GLY A 324 0.09 -1.19 -15.08
N ASP A 325 -0.79 -1.88 -14.32
CA ASP A 325 -1.72 -1.27 -13.34
C ASP A 325 -1.30 -1.54 -11.89
N LEU A 326 -0.14 -2.13 -11.67
CA LEU A 326 0.40 -2.35 -10.33
C LEU A 326 1.02 -1.06 -9.78
N GLY A 327 0.67 -0.71 -8.54
CA GLY A 327 1.44 0.30 -7.79
C GLY A 327 2.91 -0.10 -7.65
N SER A 328 3.80 0.90 -7.51
CA SER A 328 5.26 0.68 -7.49
C SER A 328 5.75 -0.29 -6.41
N SER A 329 5.04 -0.43 -5.31
CA SER A 329 5.37 -1.33 -4.20
C SER A 329 4.91 -2.77 -4.42
N ALA A 330 3.84 -2.98 -5.20
CA ALA A 330 3.24 -4.30 -5.38
C ALA A 330 4.06 -5.19 -6.32
N ASN A 331 4.31 -6.42 -5.89
CA ASN A 331 4.88 -7.50 -6.70
C ASN A 331 3.77 -8.24 -7.48
N ARG A 332 2.60 -8.39 -6.86
CA ARG A 332 1.36 -8.93 -7.43
C ARG A 332 0.17 -8.35 -6.71
N LYS A 333 -0.95 -8.20 -7.41
CA LYS A 333 -2.18 -7.61 -6.87
C LYS A 333 -3.39 -8.40 -7.37
N PHE A 334 -4.34 -8.64 -6.50
CA PHE A 334 -5.68 -9.11 -6.85
C PHE A 334 -6.71 -8.05 -6.48
N ASP A 335 -7.69 -7.84 -7.36
CA ASP A 335 -8.83 -7.00 -7.05
C ASP A 335 -10.10 -7.84 -7.00
N ILE A 336 -11.03 -7.47 -6.12
CA ILE A 336 -12.40 -7.96 -6.17
C ILE A 336 -13.28 -6.83 -6.65
N GLU A 337 -14.04 -7.12 -7.69
CA GLU A 337 -14.96 -6.20 -8.30
C GLU A 337 -16.41 -6.67 -8.06
N ALA A 338 -17.22 -5.84 -7.39
CA ALA A 338 -18.62 -6.09 -7.15
C ALA A 338 -19.47 -5.73 -8.38
N TRP A 339 -20.52 -6.47 -8.61
CA TRP A 339 -21.52 -6.11 -9.63
C TRP A 339 -22.28 -4.86 -9.22
N ILE A 340 -22.37 -3.88 -10.12
CA ILE A 340 -23.16 -2.65 -9.92
C ILE A 340 -24.31 -2.66 -10.96
N PRO A 341 -25.54 -2.94 -10.53
CA PRO A 341 -26.69 -3.16 -11.43
C PRO A 341 -26.95 -2.03 -12.42
N THR A 342 -26.93 -0.77 -11.95
CA THR A 342 -27.24 0.38 -12.82
C THR A 342 -26.13 0.71 -13.81
N GLN A 343 -24.92 0.22 -13.58
CA GLN A 343 -23.81 0.36 -14.52
C GLN A 343 -23.67 -0.86 -15.44
N GLY A 344 -24.34 -1.98 -15.13
CA GLY A 344 -24.27 -3.21 -15.90
C GLY A 344 -22.86 -3.79 -15.97
N THR A 345 -22.01 -3.53 -14.95
CA THR A 345 -20.61 -3.93 -14.95
C THR A 345 -20.10 -4.20 -13.52
N TYR A 346 -18.93 -4.85 -13.45
CA TYR A 346 -18.19 -5.04 -12.21
C TYR A 346 -17.32 -3.81 -11.90
N ARG A 347 -17.25 -3.42 -10.64
CA ARG A 347 -16.46 -2.28 -10.15
C ARG A 347 -15.60 -2.71 -8.96
N GLU A 348 -14.34 -2.32 -8.98
CA GLU A 348 -13.40 -2.56 -7.88
C GLU A 348 -13.94 -2.03 -6.55
N VAL A 349 -14.04 -2.91 -5.55
CA VAL A 349 -14.47 -2.58 -4.19
C VAL A 349 -13.40 -2.90 -3.16
N THR A 350 -12.53 -3.87 -3.44
CA THR A 350 -11.37 -4.20 -2.61
C THR A 350 -10.17 -4.60 -3.48
N SER A 351 -8.97 -4.47 -2.92
CA SER A 351 -7.74 -4.93 -3.55
C SER A 351 -6.74 -5.43 -2.50
N THR A 352 -5.96 -6.46 -2.85
CA THR A 352 -4.87 -6.97 -2.02
C THR A 352 -3.56 -7.04 -2.78
N SER A 353 -2.47 -6.59 -2.14
CA SER A 353 -1.14 -6.54 -2.72
C SER A 353 -0.12 -7.28 -1.88
N ASN A 354 0.73 -8.06 -2.55
CA ASN A 354 1.97 -8.55 -1.98
C ASN A 354 3.08 -7.56 -2.36
N CYS A 355 3.73 -6.98 -1.35
CA CYS A 355 4.84 -6.06 -1.54
C CYS A 355 6.21 -6.71 -1.30
N ASN A 356 6.25 -7.99 -0.95
CA ASN A 356 7.47 -8.68 -0.53
C ASN A 356 8.28 -7.81 0.46
N GLU A 357 9.58 -7.72 0.29
CA GLU A 357 10.47 -6.94 1.15
C GLU A 357 10.55 -5.45 0.77
N PHE A 358 9.84 -5.00 -0.25
CA PHE A 358 10.04 -3.69 -0.86
C PHE A 358 9.84 -2.50 0.08
N GLN A 359 8.71 -2.48 0.79
CA GLN A 359 8.39 -1.43 1.77
C GLN A 359 9.26 -1.58 3.02
N ALA A 360 9.41 -2.80 3.52
CA ALA A 360 10.21 -3.07 4.71
C ALA A 360 11.67 -2.64 4.56
N ARG A 361 12.28 -2.81 3.38
CA ARG A 361 13.63 -2.33 3.09
C ARG A 361 13.72 -0.81 3.10
N ARG A 362 12.71 -0.09 2.62
CA ARG A 362 12.65 1.38 2.65
C ARG A 362 12.46 1.91 4.06
N LEU A 363 11.62 1.21 4.85
CA LEU A 363 11.29 1.57 6.23
C LEU A 363 12.28 0.97 7.26
N ASN A 364 13.34 0.27 6.79
CA ASN A 364 14.33 -0.38 7.63
C ASN A 364 13.74 -1.37 8.65
N ILE A 365 12.67 -2.08 8.27
CA ILE A 365 12.01 -3.09 9.09
C ILE A 365 12.64 -4.45 8.80
N ARG A 366 13.01 -5.18 9.84
CA ARG A 366 13.66 -6.49 9.74
C ARG A 366 13.07 -7.43 10.77
N TYR A 367 13.33 -8.71 10.64
CA TYR A 367 13.10 -9.68 11.70
C TYR A 367 14.37 -10.42 12.06
N LYS A 368 14.42 -10.98 13.26
CA LYS A 368 15.56 -11.75 13.76
C LYS A 368 15.10 -13.15 14.15
N ASP A 369 15.79 -14.15 13.63
CA ASP A 369 15.68 -15.56 14.00
C ASP A 369 17.03 -16.13 14.46
N SER A 370 17.14 -17.47 14.57
CA SER A 370 18.39 -18.17 14.93
C SER A 370 19.52 -17.91 13.94
N ASP A 371 19.20 -17.68 12.67
CA ASP A 371 20.17 -17.51 11.58
C ASP A 371 20.62 -16.05 11.38
N GLY A 372 20.04 -15.12 12.14
CA GLY A 372 20.41 -13.72 12.10
C GLY A 372 19.26 -12.75 11.78
N THR A 373 19.61 -11.56 11.31
CA THR A 373 18.66 -10.51 10.94
C THR A 373 18.38 -10.55 9.44
N LYS A 374 17.10 -10.57 9.07
CA LYS A 374 16.62 -10.72 7.70
C LYS A 374 15.59 -9.64 7.37
N ALA A 375 15.38 -9.34 6.08
CA ALA A 375 14.29 -8.51 5.63
C ALA A 375 12.95 -9.23 5.80
N ILE A 376 11.88 -8.46 6.03
CA ILE A 376 10.52 -8.97 6.24
C ILE A 376 9.64 -8.63 5.04
N ALA A 377 8.62 -9.44 4.76
CA ALA A 377 7.62 -9.14 3.76
C ALA A 377 6.45 -8.35 4.35
N THR A 378 5.89 -7.44 3.55
CA THR A 378 4.67 -6.70 3.85
C THR A 378 3.59 -7.01 2.82
N LEU A 379 2.36 -7.09 3.30
CA LEU A 379 1.16 -7.31 2.47
C LEU A 379 0.04 -6.43 2.99
N ASN A 380 -0.79 -5.97 2.08
CA ASN A 380 -2.00 -5.22 2.43
C ASN A 380 -3.21 -5.78 1.70
N GLY A 381 -4.40 -5.43 2.21
CA GLY A 381 -5.66 -5.74 1.55
C GLY A 381 -6.80 -4.93 2.15
N THR A 382 -7.63 -4.38 1.29
CA THR A 382 -8.82 -3.64 1.71
C THR A 382 -9.90 -4.61 2.19
N LEU A 383 -10.20 -4.62 3.48
CA LEU A 383 -11.34 -5.42 3.96
C LEU A 383 -12.67 -4.77 3.55
N VAL A 384 -12.78 -3.44 3.67
CA VAL A 384 -13.91 -2.68 3.15
C VAL A 384 -13.55 -1.22 2.87
N ALA A 385 -13.84 -0.74 1.67
CA ALA A 385 -13.92 0.67 1.31
C ALA A 385 -15.40 1.09 1.44
N ILE A 386 -15.72 1.86 2.45
CA ILE A 386 -17.10 2.08 2.91
C ILE A 386 -18.03 2.63 1.81
N PRO A 387 -17.70 3.72 1.08
CA PRO A 387 -18.65 4.26 0.09
C PRO A 387 -18.94 3.28 -1.04
N ARG A 388 -17.92 2.56 -1.52
CA ARG A 388 -18.09 1.57 -2.60
C ARG A 388 -18.96 0.41 -2.16
N MET A 389 -18.80 -0.04 -0.90
CA MET A 389 -19.64 -1.10 -0.33
C MET A 389 -21.08 -0.63 -0.10
N ILE A 390 -21.29 0.61 0.35
CA ILE A 390 -22.63 1.21 0.45
C ILE A 390 -23.31 1.22 -0.92
N VAL A 391 -22.61 1.65 -1.97
CA VAL A 391 -23.16 1.63 -3.35
C VAL A 391 -23.56 0.22 -3.75
N ALA A 392 -22.67 -0.76 -3.55
CA ALA A 392 -22.94 -2.14 -3.92
C ALA A 392 -24.13 -2.73 -3.14
N ILE A 393 -24.26 -2.45 -1.83
CA ILE A 393 -25.40 -2.90 -1.01
C ILE A 393 -26.70 -2.25 -1.47
N LEU A 394 -26.74 -0.92 -1.61
CA LEU A 394 -27.95 -0.21 -2.01
C LEU A 394 -28.46 -0.70 -3.35
N GLU A 395 -27.60 -0.81 -4.35
CA GLU A 395 -28.01 -1.15 -5.71
C GLU A 395 -28.39 -2.64 -5.88
N ASN A 396 -27.68 -3.58 -5.19
CA ASN A 396 -28.00 -5.01 -5.33
C ASN A 396 -29.21 -5.45 -4.49
N HIS A 397 -29.46 -4.80 -3.33
CA HIS A 397 -30.47 -5.26 -2.37
C HIS A 397 -31.76 -4.43 -2.40
N GLN A 398 -31.91 -3.53 -3.38
CA GLN A 398 -33.10 -2.69 -3.52
C GLN A 398 -34.36 -3.47 -3.88
N ASN A 399 -35.50 -2.96 -3.44
CA ASN A 399 -36.83 -3.44 -3.77
C ASN A 399 -37.54 -2.47 -4.75
N ALA A 400 -38.62 -2.90 -5.38
CA ALA A 400 -39.38 -2.12 -6.34
C ALA A 400 -39.91 -0.78 -5.76
N ASP A 401 -40.22 -0.74 -4.48
CA ASP A 401 -40.67 0.44 -3.76
C ASP A 401 -39.53 1.41 -3.38
N GLY A 402 -38.26 1.04 -3.61
CA GLY A 402 -37.08 1.83 -3.28
C GLY A 402 -36.51 1.59 -1.89
N SER A 403 -37.14 0.72 -1.10
CA SER A 403 -36.54 0.23 0.14
C SER A 403 -35.36 -0.72 -0.17
N VAL A 404 -34.49 -0.97 0.80
CA VAL A 404 -33.31 -1.82 0.63
C VAL A 404 -33.23 -2.87 1.75
N ASN A 405 -33.07 -4.12 1.37
CA ASN A 405 -32.86 -5.20 2.32
C ASN A 405 -31.45 -5.10 2.92
N VAL A 406 -31.35 -5.33 4.22
CA VAL A 406 -30.04 -5.33 4.90
C VAL A 406 -29.42 -6.72 4.83
N PRO A 407 -28.16 -6.86 4.37
CA PRO A 407 -27.43 -8.13 4.44
C PRO A 407 -27.50 -8.74 5.86
N LYS A 408 -27.71 -10.05 5.94
CA LYS A 408 -27.91 -10.74 7.23
C LYS A 408 -26.78 -10.47 8.22
N ALA A 409 -25.55 -10.38 7.75
CA ALA A 409 -24.38 -10.14 8.58
C ALA A 409 -24.39 -8.75 9.26
N LEU A 410 -25.09 -7.76 8.68
CA LEU A 410 -25.19 -6.41 9.21
C LEU A 410 -26.42 -6.18 10.12
N GLN A 411 -27.44 -7.04 10.04
CA GLN A 411 -28.67 -6.90 10.83
C GLN A 411 -28.43 -6.79 12.35
N PRO A 412 -27.51 -7.57 12.96
CA PRO A 412 -27.22 -7.43 14.38
C PRO A 412 -26.67 -6.06 14.80
N PHE A 413 -25.99 -5.35 13.88
CA PHE A 413 -25.42 -4.04 14.14
C PHE A 413 -26.41 -2.90 13.88
N LEU A 414 -27.41 -3.13 13.03
CA LEU A 414 -28.40 -2.14 12.61
C LEU A 414 -29.75 -2.26 13.33
N GLY A 415 -30.02 -3.43 13.90
CA GLY A 415 -31.30 -3.71 14.58
C GLY A 415 -32.51 -3.76 13.63
N THR A 416 -32.28 -3.82 12.32
CA THR A 416 -33.32 -3.91 11.29
C THR A 416 -32.88 -4.82 10.16
N SER A 417 -33.84 -5.41 9.43
CA SER A 417 -33.61 -6.20 8.24
C SER A 417 -33.86 -5.43 6.95
N ARG A 418 -34.33 -4.18 7.03
CA ARG A 418 -34.71 -3.37 5.85
C ARG A 418 -34.54 -1.88 6.16
N PHE A 419 -34.10 -1.12 5.18
CA PHE A 419 -34.14 0.34 5.16
C PHE A 419 -35.43 0.79 4.48
N GLU A 420 -36.22 1.57 5.18
CA GLU A 420 -37.49 2.11 4.69
C GLU A 420 -37.27 3.54 4.14
N LEU A 421 -38.20 3.98 3.29
CA LEU A 421 -38.24 5.34 2.76
C LEU A 421 -38.52 6.36 3.88
N VAL A 422 -37.99 7.57 3.74
CA VAL A 422 -38.23 8.71 4.66
C VAL A 422 -39.25 9.69 4.08
#